data_f245656bba1a7f2f9ff86d72deffec90
#
_entry.id   f245656bba1a7f2f9ff86d72deffec90
#
_cell.length_a   1.000
_cell.length_b   1.000
_cell.length_c   1.000
_cell.angle_alpha   90.00
_cell.angle_beta   90.00
_cell.angle_gamma   90.00
#
_symmetry.space_group_name_H-M   'P 1'
#
loop_
_entity.id
_entity.type
_entity.pdbx_description
1 polymer ?
#
loop_
_entity_poly.entity_id
_entity_poly.type
_entity_poly.pdbx_seq_one_letter_code
_entity_poly.pdbx_strand_id
1 'polypeptide(L)'
;MRELTEHERLWQGKKVGSALAVIPARGGSQRIPGKNIKPFNGEPMIARSIRVALNSGLFDQVIVSTDDERIGEVARAYGADVPFMRPAELADAHTGTVAVIQHAIGAVQQRFDYTCCLYATAPLLQARFLRQGLDALHGAPDKSFAFAVSSFGFPVQRALTINEQGSLQALYPEFRNVRSQDLPAAYQDAAQFYWGRSEAWLRGDA
;
A
#
# COMPACT_ATOMS: atom_id res chain seq x y z
N MET A 1 -4.88 28.63 11.88
CA MET A 1 -5.12 28.08 10.53
C MET A 1 -3.81 28.20 9.77
N ARG A 2 -3.21 27.06 9.36
CA ARG A 2 -1.96 27.09 8.57
C ARG A 2 -2.35 27.47 7.13
N GLU A 3 -1.72 28.51 6.59
CA GLU A 3 -1.89 28.86 5.18
C GLU A 3 -1.37 27.72 4.29
N LEU A 4 -2.17 27.33 3.30
CA LEU A 4 -1.79 26.35 2.29
C LEU A 4 -0.63 26.91 1.46
N THR A 5 0.37 26.09 1.17
CA THR A 5 1.46 26.45 0.26
C THR A 5 0.90 26.68 -1.16
N GLU A 6 1.64 27.44 -1.98
CA GLU A 6 1.25 27.70 -3.39
C GLU A 6 1.05 26.39 -4.17
N HIS A 7 1.84 25.37 -3.87
CA HIS A 7 1.69 24.02 -4.41
C HIS A 7 0.37 23.35 -3.96
N GLU A 8 -0.03 23.50 -2.70
CA GLU A 8 -1.31 23.00 -2.18
C GLU A 8 -2.52 23.74 -2.76
N ARG A 9 -2.39 25.03 -3.15
CA ARG A 9 -3.45 25.82 -3.80
C ARG A 9 -3.64 25.45 -5.29
N LEU A 10 -2.57 25.14 -6.02
CA LEU A 10 -2.63 24.77 -7.43
C LEU A 10 -3.35 23.45 -7.70
N TRP A 11 -3.50 22.61 -6.67
CA TRP A 11 -4.10 21.27 -6.75
C TRP A 11 -5.56 21.19 -6.29
N GLN A 12 -6.14 22.27 -5.78
CA GLN A 12 -7.56 22.34 -5.49
C GLN A 12 -8.38 22.43 -6.80
N GLY A 13 -8.57 21.29 -7.47
CA GLY A 13 -9.56 21.25 -8.56
C GLY A 13 -9.27 20.40 -9.79
N LYS A 14 -8.08 19.84 -10.01
CA LYS A 14 -7.88 18.89 -11.13
C LYS A 14 -7.92 17.44 -10.62
N LYS A 15 -9.04 16.78 -10.85
CA LYS A 15 -9.16 15.34 -10.69
C LYS A 15 -8.31 14.68 -11.78
N VAL A 16 -7.30 13.92 -11.39
CA VAL A 16 -6.28 13.30 -12.27
C VAL A 16 -6.81 12.04 -12.97
N GLY A 17 -8.11 11.81 -12.97
CA GLY A 17 -8.80 10.60 -13.42
C GLY A 17 -9.58 9.95 -12.29
N SER A 18 -10.34 8.90 -12.60
CA SER A 18 -11.12 8.15 -11.62
C SER A 18 -10.21 7.18 -10.85
N ALA A 19 -10.41 7.07 -9.52
CA ALA A 19 -9.55 6.26 -8.67
C ALA A 19 -10.32 5.41 -7.66
N LEU A 20 -9.93 4.14 -7.54
CA LEU A 20 -10.40 3.16 -6.56
C LEU A 20 -9.33 2.90 -5.49
N ALA A 21 -9.70 3.00 -4.22
CA ALA A 21 -8.90 2.43 -3.14
C ALA A 21 -9.40 1.03 -2.79
N VAL A 22 -8.51 0.06 -2.81
CA VAL A 22 -8.78 -1.31 -2.33
C VAL A 22 -7.93 -1.55 -1.09
N ILE A 23 -8.57 -1.87 0.04
CA ILE A 23 -7.90 -2.20 1.30
C ILE A 23 -8.03 -3.71 1.55
N PRO A 24 -7.00 -4.52 1.23
CA PRO A 24 -7.01 -5.95 1.51
C PRO A 24 -6.91 -6.22 3.01
N ALA A 25 -7.87 -6.95 3.57
CA ALA A 25 -7.92 -7.23 5.01
C ALA A 25 -8.49 -8.63 5.29
N ARG A 26 -7.67 -9.67 5.16
CA ARG A 26 -8.11 -11.05 5.45
C ARG A 26 -8.25 -11.31 6.95
N GLY A 27 -9.16 -12.21 7.34
CA GLY A 27 -9.39 -12.66 8.71
C GLY A 27 -8.26 -13.52 9.26
N GLY A 28 -7.67 -14.39 8.42
CA GLY A 28 -6.68 -15.40 8.77
C GLY A 28 -5.25 -14.88 9.03
N SER A 29 -5.09 -13.82 9.81
CA SER A 29 -3.75 -13.28 10.17
C SER A 29 -3.02 -14.20 11.13
N GLN A 30 -1.98 -14.91 10.67
CA GLN A 30 -1.25 -15.92 11.46
C GLN A 30 -0.30 -15.32 12.51
N ARG A 31 0.55 -14.34 12.15
CA ARG A 31 1.54 -13.73 13.07
C ARG A 31 0.90 -12.92 14.19
N ILE A 32 -0.18 -12.23 13.91
CA ILE A 32 -0.95 -11.42 14.86
C ILE A 32 -2.42 -11.70 14.60
N PRO A 33 -3.10 -12.55 15.41
CA PRO A 33 -4.52 -12.83 15.24
C PRO A 33 -5.37 -11.55 15.24
N GLY A 34 -6.31 -11.46 14.30
CA GLY A 34 -7.20 -10.30 14.18
C GLY A 34 -6.50 -8.97 13.88
N LYS A 35 -5.29 -8.99 13.33
CA LYS A 35 -4.40 -7.83 13.13
C LYS A 35 -5.13 -6.60 12.57
N ASN A 36 -5.98 -6.80 11.57
CA ASN A 36 -6.62 -5.69 10.84
C ASN A 36 -7.63 -4.91 11.69
N ILE A 37 -8.26 -5.55 12.67
CA ILE A 37 -9.21 -4.92 13.59
C ILE A 37 -8.69 -4.81 15.03
N LYS A 38 -7.42 -5.20 15.25
CA LYS A 38 -6.79 -5.05 16.57
C LYS A 38 -6.69 -3.56 16.93
N PRO A 39 -6.98 -3.17 18.19
CA PRO A 39 -6.86 -1.79 18.61
C PRO A 39 -5.43 -1.25 18.44
N PHE A 40 -5.32 -0.10 17.77
CA PHE A 40 -4.11 0.69 17.65
C PHE A 40 -4.44 2.13 18.08
N ASN A 41 -3.91 2.56 19.22
CA ASN A 41 -4.19 3.87 19.81
C ASN A 41 -5.72 4.15 19.94
N GLY A 42 -6.44 3.18 20.50
CA GLY A 42 -7.87 3.30 20.81
C GLY A 42 -8.85 2.99 19.67
N GLU A 43 -8.37 2.70 18.46
CA GLU A 43 -9.21 2.42 17.29
C GLU A 43 -8.74 1.16 16.54
N PRO A 44 -9.62 0.45 15.80
CA PRO A 44 -9.19 -0.64 14.94
C PRO A 44 -8.10 -0.22 13.96
N MET A 45 -7.09 -1.06 13.75
CA MET A 45 -5.95 -0.76 12.86
C MET A 45 -6.41 -0.28 11.47
N ILE A 46 -7.36 -1.00 10.85
CA ILE A 46 -7.89 -0.71 9.52
C ILE A 46 -8.57 0.66 9.43
N ALA A 47 -9.18 1.13 10.53
CA ALA A 47 -9.89 2.41 10.58
C ALA A 47 -9.00 3.59 10.18
N ARG A 48 -7.71 3.51 10.48
CA ARG A 48 -6.72 4.52 10.11
C ARG A 48 -6.50 4.59 8.62
N SER A 49 -6.34 3.45 7.96
CA SER A 49 -6.17 3.36 6.51
C SER A 49 -7.44 3.81 5.78
N ILE A 50 -8.62 3.41 6.25
CA ILE A 50 -9.90 3.87 5.70
C ILE A 50 -10.01 5.39 5.78
N ARG A 51 -9.77 5.95 6.97
CA ARG A 51 -9.89 7.40 7.20
C ARG A 51 -8.90 8.20 6.34
N VAL A 52 -7.65 7.76 6.21
CA VAL A 52 -6.68 8.46 5.36
C VAL A 52 -7.09 8.41 3.90
N ALA A 53 -7.64 7.30 3.42
CA ALA A 53 -8.16 7.20 2.06
C ALA A 53 -9.34 8.16 1.84
N LEU A 54 -10.37 8.11 2.67
CA LEU A 54 -11.55 8.98 2.58
C LEU A 54 -11.19 10.46 2.67
N ASN A 55 -10.35 10.84 3.65
CA ASN A 55 -9.98 12.24 3.87
C ASN A 55 -8.97 12.78 2.84
N SER A 56 -8.35 11.93 2.03
CA SER A 56 -7.41 12.35 1.00
C SER A 56 -8.09 13.10 -0.15
N GLY A 57 -9.38 12.83 -0.40
CA GLY A 57 -10.13 13.34 -1.53
C GLY A 57 -9.63 12.84 -2.89
N LEU A 58 -8.83 11.76 -2.91
CA LEU A 58 -8.24 11.21 -4.14
C LEU A 58 -9.12 10.16 -4.80
N PHE A 59 -9.94 9.46 -4.00
CA PHE A 59 -10.67 8.28 -4.44
C PHE A 59 -12.13 8.58 -4.71
N ASP A 60 -12.69 7.99 -5.77
CA ASP A 60 -14.12 7.98 -6.04
C ASP A 60 -14.83 6.93 -5.21
N GLN A 61 -14.11 5.84 -4.89
CA GLN A 61 -14.60 4.77 -4.05
C GLN A 61 -13.47 4.20 -3.18
N VAL A 62 -13.80 3.87 -1.93
CA VAL A 62 -12.90 3.20 -0.98
C VAL A 62 -13.56 1.90 -0.55
N ILE A 63 -12.98 0.78 -0.93
CA ILE A 63 -13.51 -0.55 -0.62
C ILE A 63 -12.56 -1.34 0.27
N VAL A 64 -13.12 -2.23 1.08
CA VAL A 64 -12.38 -3.26 1.82
C VAL A 64 -12.68 -4.62 1.21
N SER A 65 -11.62 -5.33 0.82
CA SER A 65 -11.69 -6.71 0.35
C SER A 65 -11.36 -7.64 1.53
N THR A 66 -12.36 -8.35 2.05
CA THR A 66 -12.22 -9.24 3.21
C THR A 66 -13.04 -10.52 3.05
N ASP A 67 -12.60 -11.58 3.72
CA ASP A 67 -13.27 -12.86 3.91
C ASP A 67 -13.91 -13.00 5.32
N ASP A 68 -13.74 -12.00 6.19
CA ASP A 68 -14.21 -11.99 7.59
C ASP A 68 -15.29 -10.91 7.77
N GLU A 69 -16.52 -11.32 8.10
CA GLU A 69 -17.65 -10.39 8.27
C GLU A 69 -17.40 -9.36 9.37
N ARG A 70 -16.68 -9.71 10.44
CA ARG A 70 -16.34 -8.77 11.52
C ARG A 70 -15.45 -7.64 11.01
N ILE A 71 -14.53 -7.93 10.07
CA ILE A 71 -13.71 -6.91 9.40
C ILE A 71 -14.62 -6.08 8.50
N GLY A 72 -15.56 -6.70 7.79
CA GLY A 72 -16.55 -6.02 6.95
C GLY A 72 -17.41 -5.04 7.75
N GLU A 73 -17.94 -5.45 8.90
CA GLU A 73 -18.73 -4.60 9.80
C GLU A 73 -17.92 -3.37 10.27
N VAL A 74 -16.68 -3.59 10.72
CA VAL A 74 -15.78 -2.51 11.11
C VAL A 74 -15.52 -1.58 9.93
N ALA A 75 -15.26 -2.11 8.74
CA ALA A 75 -14.99 -1.31 7.56
C ALA A 75 -16.17 -0.38 7.21
N ARG A 76 -17.39 -0.91 7.19
CA ARG A 76 -18.63 -0.14 6.95
C ARG A 76 -18.85 0.93 8.03
N ALA A 77 -18.61 0.60 9.31
CA ALA A 77 -18.73 1.54 10.41
C ALA A 77 -17.77 2.74 10.29
N TYR A 78 -16.63 2.57 9.62
CA TYR A 78 -15.66 3.63 9.35
C TYR A 78 -15.80 4.26 7.96
N GLY A 79 -16.86 3.91 7.20
CA GLY A 79 -17.25 4.57 5.95
C GLY A 79 -16.66 3.98 4.68
N ALA A 80 -16.02 2.81 4.72
CA ALA A 80 -15.62 2.09 3.53
C ALA A 80 -16.74 1.17 3.03
N ASP A 81 -16.80 0.96 1.73
CA ASP A 81 -17.70 -0.03 1.15
C ASP A 81 -17.13 -1.45 1.28
N VAL A 82 -18.03 -2.43 1.40
CA VAL A 82 -17.71 -3.87 1.32
C VAL A 82 -18.68 -4.47 0.31
N PRO A 83 -18.43 -4.28 -0.99
CA PRO A 83 -19.38 -4.65 -2.04
C PRO A 83 -19.48 -6.17 -2.27
N PHE A 84 -18.54 -6.93 -1.75
CA PHE A 84 -18.47 -8.39 -1.83
C PHE A 84 -17.73 -8.97 -0.63
N MET A 85 -17.95 -10.25 -0.36
CA MET A 85 -17.07 -11.04 0.49
C MET A 85 -16.03 -11.72 -0.41
N ARG A 86 -14.75 -11.64 -0.02
CA ARG A 86 -13.66 -12.25 -0.78
C ARG A 86 -13.79 -13.77 -0.77
N PRO A 87 -13.70 -14.43 -1.93
CA PRO A 87 -13.69 -15.89 -2.01
C PRO A 87 -12.57 -16.51 -1.18
N ALA A 88 -12.82 -17.68 -0.60
CA ALA A 88 -11.89 -18.37 0.30
C ALA A 88 -10.54 -18.70 -0.37
N GLU A 89 -10.58 -19.05 -1.65
CA GLU A 89 -9.40 -19.32 -2.47
C GLU A 89 -8.46 -18.11 -2.67
N LEU A 90 -8.98 -16.88 -2.42
CA LEU A 90 -8.19 -15.65 -2.44
C LEU A 90 -7.85 -15.13 -1.03
N ALA A 91 -8.17 -15.88 0.02
CA ALA A 91 -7.98 -15.50 1.42
C ALA A 91 -6.89 -16.31 2.13
N ASP A 92 -6.25 -17.25 1.47
CA ASP A 92 -5.20 -18.09 2.02
C ASP A 92 -3.90 -17.31 2.32
N ALA A 93 -2.88 -18.02 2.84
CA ALA A 93 -1.60 -17.42 3.22
C ALA A 93 -0.68 -17.14 2.03
N HIS A 94 -0.94 -17.77 0.89
CA HIS A 94 -0.08 -17.79 -0.30
C HIS A 94 -0.58 -16.89 -1.42
N THR A 95 -1.86 -16.52 -1.39
CA THR A 95 -2.46 -15.62 -2.37
C THR A 95 -1.77 -14.25 -2.37
N GLY A 96 -1.19 -13.91 -3.52
CA GLY A 96 -0.51 -12.64 -3.73
C GLY A 96 -1.50 -11.46 -3.80
N THR A 97 -1.00 -10.29 -3.48
CA THR A 97 -1.78 -9.03 -3.50
C THR A 97 -2.42 -8.77 -4.87
N VAL A 98 -1.72 -9.10 -5.96
CA VAL A 98 -2.20 -8.87 -7.34
C VAL A 98 -3.54 -9.55 -7.58
N ALA A 99 -3.66 -10.84 -7.26
CA ALA A 99 -4.90 -11.60 -7.45
C ALA A 99 -6.08 -11.00 -6.65
N VAL A 100 -5.81 -10.52 -5.43
CA VAL A 100 -6.83 -9.84 -4.60
C VAL A 100 -7.30 -8.54 -5.22
N ILE A 101 -6.38 -7.74 -5.79
CA ILE A 101 -6.72 -6.47 -6.45
C ILE A 101 -7.46 -6.73 -7.77
N GLN A 102 -7.02 -7.71 -8.57
CA GLN A 102 -7.72 -8.13 -9.81
C GLN A 102 -9.17 -8.51 -9.52
N HIS A 103 -9.38 -9.35 -8.51
CA HIS A 103 -10.74 -9.72 -8.06
C HIS A 103 -11.55 -8.49 -7.66
N ALA A 104 -10.95 -7.59 -6.86
CA ALA A 104 -11.64 -6.40 -6.39
C ALA A 104 -12.05 -5.46 -7.54
N ILE A 105 -11.15 -5.23 -8.52
CA ILE A 105 -11.46 -4.44 -9.72
C ILE A 105 -12.59 -5.09 -10.53
N GLY A 106 -12.55 -6.42 -10.69
CA GLY A 106 -13.58 -7.15 -11.43
C GLY A 106 -14.94 -7.20 -10.74
N ALA A 107 -14.98 -7.16 -9.40
CA ALA A 107 -16.19 -7.24 -8.59
C ALA A 107 -16.92 -5.89 -8.45
N VAL A 108 -16.25 -4.75 -8.65
CA VAL A 108 -16.91 -3.44 -8.68
C VAL A 108 -17.50 -3.17 -10.07
N GLN A 109 -18.69 -2.60 -10.12
CA GLN A 109 -19.42 -2.37 -11.39
C GLN A 109 -18.91 -1.17 -12.20
N GLN A 110 -18.03 -0.35 -11.60
CA GLN A 110 -17.49 0.87 -12.19
C GLN A 110 -16.03 0.64 -12.63
N ARG A 111 -15.64 1.25 -13.76
CA ARG A 111 -14.25 1.31 -14.20
C ARG A 111 -13.55 2.50 -13.60
N PHE A 112 -12.28 2.31 -13.25
CA PHE A 112 -11.41 3.35 -12.72
C PHE A 112 -10.12 3.41 -13.54
N ASP A 113 -9.57 4.60 -13.71
CA ASP A 113 -8.28 4.80 -14.40
C ASP A 113 -7.12 4.29 -13.53
N TYR A 114 -7.23 4.52 -12.21
CA TYR A 114 -6.22 4.14 -11.23
C TYR A 114 -6.82 3.30 -10.12
N THR A 115 -6.06 2.33 -9.65
CA THR A 115 -6.39 1.55 -8.45
C THR A 115 -5.21 1.61 -7.47
N CYS A 116 -5.50 1.94 -6.22
CA CYS A 116 -4.53 1.93 -5.13
C CYS A 116 -4.80 0.75 -4.21
N CYS A 117 -3.85 -0.18 -4.13
CA CYS A 117 -3.81 -1.14 -3.02
C CYS A 117 -3.27 -0.40 -1.80
N LEU A 118 -4.09 -0.24 -0.76
CA LEU A 118 -3.75 0.41 0.49
C LEU A 118 -3.77 -0.61 1.62
N TYR A 119 -2.64 -0.86 2.26
CA TYR A 119 -2.60 -1.87 3.32
C TYR A 119 -3.38 -1.42 4.57
N ALA A 120 -4.20 -2.33 5.09
CA ALA A 120 -4.96 -2.15 6.33
C ALA A 120 -4.06 -1.83 7.54
N THR A 121 -2.78 -2.18 7.44
CA THR A 121 -1.77 -2.03 8.50
C THR A 121 -0.79 -0.89 8.25
N ALA A 122 -1.27 0.19 7.64
CA ALA A 122 -0.52 1.43 7.43
C ALA A 122 -1.03 2.59 8.33
N PRO A 123 -1.03 2.44 9.68
CA PRO A 123 -1.73 3.37 10.58
C PRO A 123 -1.10 4.77 10.65
N LEU A 124 0.13 4.93 10.20
CA LEU A 124 0.87 6.21 10.21
C LEU A 124 0.92 6.87 8.84
N LEU A 125 0.30 6.28 7.83
CA LEU A 125 0.24 6.84 6.49
C LEU A 125 -0.45 8.21 6.50
N GLN A 126 0.07 9.13 5.73
CA GLN A 126 -0.49 10.47 5.54
C GLN A 126 -0.99 10.66 4.12
N ALA A 127 -2.11 11.36 3.94
CA ALA A 127 -2.74 11.61 2.64
C ALA A 127 -1.80 12.25 1.61
N ARG A 128 -0.84 13.07 2.06
CA ARG A 128 0.17 13.69 1.17
C ARG A 128 1.00 12.65 0.41
N PHE A 129 1.33 11.50 1.01
CA PHE A 129 2.11 10.46 0.34
C PHE A 129 1.27 9.71 -0.70
N LEU A 130 -0.02 9.49 -0.42
CA LEU A 130 -0.96 8.96 -1.42
C LEU A 130 -1.01 9.88 -2.65
N ARG A 131 -1.12 11.20 -2.42
CA ARG A 131 -1.12 12.19 -3.49
C ARG A 131 0.19 12.17 -4.27
N GLN A 132 1.34 12.21 -3.60
CA GLN A 132 2.65 12.14 -4.25
C GLN A 132 2.80 10.91 -5.14
N GLY A 133 2.31 9.74 -4.68
CA GLY A 133 2.33 8.52 -5.47
C GLY A 133 1.46 8.60 -6.72
N LEU A 134 0.24 9.15 -6.61
CA LEU A 134 -0.65 9.34 -7.75
C LEU A 134 -0.07 10.33 -8.75
N ASP A 135 0.45 11.46 -8.27
CA ASP A 135 1.06 12.50 -9.12
C ASP A 135 2.29 11.96 -9.86
N ALA A 136 3.13 11.17 -9.19
CA ALA A 136 4.29 10.52 -9.79
C ALA A 136 3.89 9.55 -10.91
N LEU A 137 2.85 8.73 -10.67
CA LEU A 137 2.34 7.79 -11.68
C LEU A 137 1.69 8.52 -12.86
N HIS A 138 0.93 9.59 -12.57
CA HIS A 138 0.30 10.40 -13.62
C HIS A 138 1.33 11.10 -14.50
N GLY A 139 2.39 11.66 -13.89
CA GLY A 139 3.48 12.35 -14.58
C GLY A 139 4.41 11.42 -15.37
N ALA A 140 4.30 10.10 -15.22
CA ALA A 140 5.12 9.09 -15.89
C ALA A 140 4.25 8.11 -16.69
N PRO A 141 3.78 8.47 -17.91
CA PRO A 141 2.84 7.66 -18.68
C PRO A 141 3.41 6.29 -19.11
N ASP A 142 4.72 6.14 -19.13
CA ASP A 142 5.44 4.89 -19.40
C ASP A 142 5.52 3.94 -18.18
N LYS A 143 5.12 4.40 -16.99
CA LYS A 143 5.12 3.60 -15.76
C LYS A 143 3.73 3.07 -15.45
N SER A 144 3.71 1.84 -14.97
CA SER A 144 2.48 1.14 -14.57
C SER A 144 2.15 1.32 -13.09
N PHE A 145 3.17 1.50 -12.24
CA PHE A 145 3.02 1.55 -10.78
C PHE A 145 3.86 2.65 -10.13
N ALA A 146 3.38 3.13 -8.98
CA ALA A 146 4.11 3.96 -8.03
C ALA A 146 3.78 3.52 -6.59
N PHE A 147 4.78 3.33 -5.76
CA PHE A 147 4.60 2.86 -4.38
C PHE A 147 5.57 3.53 -3.41
N ALA A 148 5.25 3.42 -2.12
CA ALA A 148 6.05 4.02 -1.07
C ALA A 148 7.30 3.19 -0.78
N VAL A 149 8.44 3.85 -0.72
CA VAL A 149 9.72 3.26 -0.31
C VAL A 149 10.31 4.03 0.87
N SER A 150 11.16 3.37 1.64
CA SER A 150 12.00 4.03 2.66
C SER A 150 13.46 3.69 2.43
N SER A 151 14.34 4.63 2.80
CA SER A 151 15.78 4.36 2.81
C SER A 151 16.14 3.36 3.91
N PHE A 152 17.19 2.60 3.70
CA PHE A 152 17.78 1.83 4.79
C PHE A 152 18.44 2.78 5.81
N GLY A 153 18.31 2.47 7.09
CA GLY A 153 18.99 3.22 8.17
C GLY A 153 20.52 3.09 8.12
N PHE A 154 21.01 2.06 7.46
CA PHE A 154 22.41 1.79 7.18
C PHE A 154 22.53 1.17 5.78
N PRO A 155 23.62 1.41 5.01
CA PRO A 155 23.75 0.86 3.67
C PRO A 155 23.57 -0.65 3.63
N VAL A 156 22.59 -1.14 2.88
CA VAL A 156 22.28 -2.58 2.74
C VAL A 156 23.47 -3.36 2.18
N GLN A 157 24.33 -2.70 1.40
CA GLN A 157 25.57 -3.26 0.83
C GLN A 157 26.58 -3.68 1.93
N ARG A 158 26.38 -3.24 3.17
CA ARG A 158 27.18 -3.64 4.34
C ARG A 158 26.55 -4.79 5.14
N ALA A 159 25.46 -5.38 4.63
CA ALA A 159 24.78 -6.49 5.29
C ALA A 159 25.72 -7.72 5.40
N LEU A 160 25.60 -8.41 6.53
CA LEU A 160 26.32 -9.64 6.82
C LEU A 160 25.32 -10.79 6.97
N THR A 161 25.72 -11.98 6.60
CA THR A 161 25.02 -13.23 6.89
C THR A 161 25.86 -14.06 7.87
N ILE A 162 25.21 -14.97 8.59
CA ILE A 162 25.86 -15.98 9.42
C ILE A 162 25.67 -17.30 8.71
N ASN A 163 26.77 -18.00 8.39
CA ASN A 163 26.73 -19.32 7.79
C ASN A 163 26.40 -20.41 8.82
N GLU A 164 26.25 -21.66 8.36
CA GLU A 164 25.92 -22.82 9.22
C GLU A 164 26.97 -23.07 10.30
N GLN A 165 28.22 -22.65 10.07
CA GLN A 165 29.33 -22.78 11.01
C GLN A 165 29.40 -21.59 11.99
N GLY A 166 28.44 -20.65 11.96
CA GLY A 166 28.40 -19.46 12.84
C GLY A 166 29.37 -18.36 12.44
N SER A 167 29.99 -18.42 11.27
CA SER A 167 30.92 -17.39 10.78
C SER A 167 30.20 -16.30 10.00
N LEU A 168 30.66 -15.05 10.15
CA LEU A 168 30.13 -13.89 9.43
C LEU A 168 30.66 -13.84 7.99
N GLN A 169 29.76 -13.57 7.05
CA GLN A 169 30.07 -13.39 5.63
C GLN A 169 29.41 -12.12 5.12
N ALA A 170 30.11 -11.35 4.29
CA ALA A 170 29.51 -10.19 3.60
C ALA A 170 28.48 -10.67 2.59
N LEU A 171 27.27 -10.10 2.63
CA LEU A 171 26.22 -10.38 1.64
C LEU A 171 26.61 -9.83 0.26
N TYR A 172 27.34 -8.72 0.24
CA TYR A 172 27.83 -8.03 -0.97
C TYR A 172 29.34 -7.81 -0.86
N PRO A 173 30.18 -8.85 -1.09
CA PRO A 173 31.62 -8.76 -0.87
C PRO A 173 32.33 -7.74 -1.79
N GLU A 174 31.76 -7.42 -2.96
CA GLU A 174 32.25 -6.46 -3.91
C GLU A 174 32.30 -5.03 -3.36
N PHE A 175 31.44 -4.71 -2.39
CA PHE A 175 31.40 -3.37 -1.76
C PHE A 175 32.27 -3.27 -0.50
N ARG A 176 33.01 -4.30 -0.11
CA ARG A 176 33.78 -4.33 1.15
C ARG A 176 34.69 -3.13 1.32
N ASN A 177 35.37 -2.68 0.25
CA ASN A 177 36.36 -1.61 0.27
C ASN A 177 35.80 -0.26 -0.21
N VAL A 178 34.51 -0.18 -0.56
CA VAL A 178 33.87 1.06 -0.98
C VAL A 178 33.48 1.88 0.25
N ARG A 179 33.79 3.19 0.29
CA ARG A 179 33.39 4.05 1.41
C ARG A 179 31.86 4.19 1.46
N SER A 180 31.29 4.29 2.68
CA SER A 180 29.82 4.31 2.87
C SER A 180 29.12 5.44 2.10
N GLN A 181 29.76 6.61 1.96
CA GLN A 181 29.24 7.75 1.22
C GLN A 181 29.28 7.59 -0.30
N ASP A 182 30.06 6.63 -0.80
CA ASP A 182 30.21 6.37 -2.25
C ASP A 182 29.33 5.17 -2.67
N LEU A 183 28.62 4.54 -1.73
CA LEU A 183 27.69 3.46 -2.03
C LEU A 183 26.43 3.99 -2.69
N PRO A 184 25.87 3.27 -3.70
CA PRO A 184 24.62 3.67 -4.32
C PRO A 184 23.47 3.67 -3.28
N ALA A 185 22.59 4.67 -3.37
CA ALA A 185 21.40 4.74 -2.53
C ALA A 185 20.53 3.50 -2.77
N ALA A 186 20.08 2.88 -1.69
CA ALA A 186 19.19 1.74 -1.72
C ALA A 186 17.93 2.01 -0.90
N TYR A 187 16.83 1.44 -1.34
CA TYR A 187 15.52 1.63 -0.73
C TYR A 187 14.88 0.26 -0.48
N GLN A 188 13.99 0.22 0.50
CA GLN A 188 13.12 -0.92 0.77
C GLN A 188 11.67 -0.52 0.59
N ASP A 189 10.84 -1.48 0.20
CA ASP A 189 9.40 -1.31 0.16
C ASP A 189 8.87 -0.95 1.56
N ALA A 190 8.15 0.17 1.65
CA ALA A 190 7.54 0.62 2.91
C ALA A 190 6.26 -0.13 3.25
N ALA A 191 5.75 -0.99 2.37
CA ALA A 191 4.56 -1.81 2.52
C ALA A 191 3.35 -1.01 3.02
N GLN A 192 3.10 0.17 2.44
CA GLN A 192 2.00 1.03 2.84
C GLN A 192 0.92 1.12 1.77
N PHE A 193 1.31 1.48 0.53
CA PHE A 193 0.39 1.56 -0.60
C PHE A 193 1.11 1.34 -1.92
N TYR A 194 0.33 0.92 -2.93
CA TYR A 194 0.78 0.70 -4.30
C TYR A 194 -0.27 1.27 -5.24
N TRP A 195 0.02 2.39 -5.87
CA TRP A 195 -0.76 2.91 -6.98
C TRP A 195 -0.43 2.14 -8.26
N GLY A 196 -1.47 1.81 -9.02
CA GLY A 196 -1.31 1.23 -10.35
C GLY A 196 -2.36 1.77 -11.31
N ARG A 197 -2.04 1.76 -12.62
CA ARG A 197 -3.07 1.88 -13.65
C ARG A 197 -3.96 0.65 -13.53
N SER A 198 -5.28 0.80 -13.52
CA SER A 198 -6.19 -0.33 -13.27
C SER A 198 -5.97 -1.46 -14.28
N GLU A 199 -5.68 -1.12 -15.55
CA GLU A 199 -5.34 -2.11 -16.58
C GLU A 199 -4.05 -2.87 -16.30
N ALA A 200 -3.04 -2.23 -15.69
CA ALA A 200 -1.78 -2.90 -15.34
C ALA A 200 -1.98 -3.92 -14.21
N TRP A 201 -2.82 -3.59 -13.22
CA TRP A 201 -3.26 -4.56 -12.23
C TRP A 201 -3.95 -5.77 -12.88
N LEU A 202 -4.88 -5.53 -13.82
CA LEU A 202 -5.62 -6.59 -14.50
C LEU A 202 -4.72 -7.49 -15.36
N ARG A 203 -3.66 -6.94 -15.97
CA ARG A 203 -2.65 -7.73 -16.69
C ARG A 203 -1.71 -8.53 -15.78
N GLY A 204 -1.61 -8.14 -14.50
CA GLY A 204 -0.68 -8.76 -13.56
C GLY A 204 0.77 -8.29 -13.72
N ASP A 205 0.97 -7.03 -14.13
CA ASP A 205 2.29 -6.43 -14.36
C ASP A 205 3.05 -6.10 -13.06
N ALA A 206 2.45 -6.33 -11.87
CA ALA A 206 2.99 -5.99 -10.55
C ALA A 206 3.79 -7.12 -9.89
#